data_45509d8855354dc8ce323b0f18256d73
#
_entry.id   45509d8855354dc8ce323b0f18256d73
#
_cell.length_a   1.000
_cell.length_b   1.000
_cell.length_c   1.000
_cell.angle_alpha   90.00
_cell.angle_beta   90.00
_cell.angle_gamma   90.00
#
_symmetry.space_group_name_H-M   'P 1'
#
loop_
_entity.id
_entity.type
_entity.pdbx_description
1 polymer ?
#
loop_
_entity_poly.entity_id
_entity_poly.type
_entity_poly.pdbx_seq_one_letter_code
_entity_poly.pdbx_strand_id
1 'polypeptide(L)'
;TFMWGWGVMNQTAIKEAAAAGYPMNKFIGAWWSGAEPDTRPAGKAAIGYKSSTFHSPGSNFIVHQDILKHVYGAGNGTTTEDEVGEVLYNRGLINSVFVSEAIRNAMSKYGNKPMTGEQVRWGFENMNLTSAKLSKLGLTRFMKPVKVTCENHEGGTPLRIQEWKGQQWEFVSDWIEPMNDVVR
;
A
#
# COMPACT_ATOMS: atom_id res chain seq x y z
N THR A 1 17.45 14.23 3.48
CA THR A 1 17.94 12.87 3.11
C THR A 1 16.78 12.09 2.52
N PHE A 2 17.07 11.40 1.41
CA PHE A 2 16.15 10.42 0.82
C PHE A 2 16.71 9.02 1.08
N MET A 3 15.88 8.13 1.63
CA MET A 3 16.25 6.76 1.94
C MET A 3 15.58 5.78 0.99
N TRP A 4 16.37 4.93 0.39
CA TRP A 4 15.95 3.82 -0.44
C TRP A 4 16.32 2.50 0.24
N GLY A 5 15.76 2.30 1.44
CA GLY A 5 16.07 1.18 2.32
C GLY A 5 15.09 0.02 2.17
N TRP A 6 15.45 -1.11 2.78
CA TRP A 6 14.65 -2.32 2.82
C TRP A 6 14.77 -3.01 4.18
N GLY A 7 13.63 -3.39 4.77
CA GLY A 7 13.58 -4.17 5.99
C GLY A 7 14.38 -3.56 7.15
N VAL A 8 15.25 -4.32 7.77
CA VAL A 8 16.04 -3.89 8.94
C VAL A 8 16.92 -2.65 8.68
N MET A 9 17.30 -2.38 7.43
CA MET A 9 18.04 -1.17 7.09
C MET A 9 17.25 0.09 7.44
N ASN A 10 15.92 0.07 7.26
CA ASN A 10 15.05 1.20 7.57
C ASN A 10 15.08 1.52 9.05
N GLN A 11 14.85 0.52 9.91
CA GLN A 11 14.88 0.67 11.37
C GLN A 11 16.22 1.22 11.84
N THR A 12 17.32 0.66 11.33
CA THR A 12 18.67 1.08 11.69
C THR A 12 18.93 2.51 11.28
N ALA A 13 18.66 2.86 10.01
CA ALA A 13 18.89 4.22 9.51
C ALA A 13 18.06 5.28 10.26
N ILE A 14 16.80 5.00 10.57
CA ILE A 14 15.93 5.91 11.32
C ILE A 14 16.44 6.07 12.76
N LYS A 15 16.79 4.97 13.43
CA LYS A 15 17.34 5.02 14.79
C LYS A 15 18.64 5.79 14.88
N GLU A 16 19.58 5.49 13.99
CA GLU A 16 20.89 6.14 13.99
C GLU A 16 20.79 7.62 13.62
N ALA A 17 19.96 7.98 12.64
CA ALA A 17 19.70 9.37 12.31
C ALA A 17 19.07 10.13 13.48
N ALA A 18 18.10 9.52 14.17
CA ALA A 18 17.49 10.10 15.35
C ALA A 18 18.49 10.27 16.50
N ALA A 19 19.33 9.25 16.75
CA ALA A 19 20.39 9.32 17.77
C ALA A 19 21.44 10.38 17.47
N ALA A 20 21.75 10.60 16.20
CA ALA A 20 22.65 11.67 15.75
C ALA A 20 22.00 13.07 15.77
N GLY A 21 20.76 13.21 16.18
CA GLY A 21 20.03 14.47 16.21
C GLY A 21 19.63 14.98 14.82
N TYR A 22 19.59 14.11 13.81
CA TYR A 22 19.15 14.50 12.47
C TYR A 22 17.67 14.90 12.48
N PRO A 23 17.28 16.03 11.87
CA PRO A 23 15.87 16.47 11.88
C PRO A 23 15.00 15.53 11.05
N MET A 24 14.16 14.73 11.73
CA MET A 24 13.34 13.69 11.10
C MET A 24 12.40 14.24 10.02
N ASN A 25 11.93 15.48 10.13
CA ASN A 25 11.12 16.13 9.11
C ASN A 25 11.84 16.38 7.77
N LYS A 26 13.16 16.23 7.73
CA LYS A 26 14.01 16.26 6.52
C LYS A 26 14.44 14.87 6.05
N PHE A 27 13.93 13.81 6.68
CA PHE A 27 14.22 12.43 6.31
C PHE A 27 12.99 11.81 5.67
N ILE A 28 13.11 11.42 4.40
CA ILE A 28 12.03 10.82 3.62
C ILE A 28 12.47 9.48 3.04
N GLY A 29 11.66 8.46 3.20
CA GLY A 29 11.86 7.13 2.65
C GLY A 29 11.03 6.87 1.40
N ALA A 30 11.48 5.92 0.58
CA ALA A 30 10.67 5.32 -0.46
C ALA A 30 9.45 4.60 0.14
N TRP A 31 8.51 4.15 -0.70
CA TRP A 31 7.28 3.53 -0.21
C TRP A 31 7.48 2.27 0.63
N TRP A 32 8.53 1.48 0.40
CA TRP A 32 8.88 0.32 1.23
C TRP A 32 9.70 0.65 2.48
N SER A 33 9.97 1.92 2.70
CA SER A 33 10.61 2.43 3.92
C SER A 33 9.62 3.20 4.81
N GLY A 34 8.33 2.90 4.73
CA GLY A 34 7.29 3.65 5.41
C GLY A 34 6.21 2.76 6.00
N ALA A 35 6.61 1.84 6.85
CA ALA A 35 5.70 1.02 7.62
C ALA A 35 5.95 1.18 9.14
N GLU A 36 5.02 0.74 9.94
CA GLU A 36 5.09 0.81 11.40
C GLU A 36 6.34 0.14 11.97
N PRO A 37 6.76 -1.06 11.52
CA PRO A 37 8.00 -1.69 11.97
C PRO A 37 9.26 -0.89 11.67
N ASP A 38 9.24 0.01 10.69
CA ASP A 38 10.40 0.85 10.35
C ASP A 38 10.64 1.95 11.40
N THR A 39 9.57 2.48 11.98
CA THR A 39 9.60 3.68 12.84
C THR A 39 9.48 3.35 14.34
N ARG A 40 8.70 2.33 14.72
CA ARG A 40 8.49 1.94 16.12
C ARG A 40 9.77 1.74 16.93
N PRO A 41 10.83 1.09 16.39
CA PRO A 41 12.07 0.88 17.14
C PRO A 41 12.80 2.16 17.55
N ALA A 42 12.58 3.28 16.86
CA ALA A 42 13.14 4.59 17.23
C ALA A 42 12.22 5.38 18.19
N GLY A 43 11.02 4.88 18.45
CA GLY A 43 10.08 5.48 19.38
C GLY A 43 9.72 6.93 19.00
N LYS A 44 9.70 7.81 20.01
CA LYS A 44 9.38 9.24 19.80
C LYS A 44 10.37 9.96 18.90
N ALA A 45 11.59 9.47 18.81
CA ALA A 45 12.64 10.09 17.99
C ALA A 45 12.37 9.93 16.46
N ALA A 46 11.53 8.99 16.05
CA ALA A 46 11.10 8.85 14.66
C ALA A 46 10.00 9.84 14.24
N ILE A 47 9.41 10.60 15.16
CA ILE A 47 8.30 11.53 14.85
C ILE A 47 8.80 12.56 13.83
N GLY A 48 8.01 12.76 12.78
CA GLY A 48 8.34 13.64 11.67
C GLY A 48 9.00 12.95 10.48
N TYR A 49 9.45 11.68 10.62
CA TYR A 49 9.94 10.89 9.49
C TYR A 49 8.81 10.72 8.45
N LYS A 50 9.18 10.82 7.18
CA LYS A 50 8.25 10.77 6.05
C LYS A 50 8.52 9.58 5.15
N SER A 51 7.49 9.14 4.43
CA SER A 51 7.66 8.21 3.31
C SER A 51 6.61 8.43 2.23
N SER A 52 6.88 7.93 1.03
CA SER A 52 5.86 7.85 -0.02
C SER A 52 4.94 6.65 0.21
N THR A 53 3.69 6.76 -0.26
CA THR A 53 2.71 5.66 -0.21
C THR A 53 1.70 5.78 -1.35
N PHE A 54 1.15 4.65 -1.79
CA PHE A 54 0.14 4.54 -2.86
C PHE A 54 -1.27 4.30 -2.31
N HIS A 55 -1.42 4.17 -0.99
CA HIS A 55 -2.69 3.91 -0.33
C HIS A 55 -2.79 4.67 0.99
N SER A 56 -3.99 4.82 1.49
CA SER A 56 -4.23 5.41 2.80
C SER A 56 -3.76 4.49 3.92
N PRO A 57 -3.15 5.02 4.98
CA PRO A 57 -2.88 4.26 6.20
C PRO A 57 -4.16 4.01 7.00
N GLY A 58 -4.09 3.08 7.95
CA GLY A 58 -5.15 2.76 8.89
C GLY A 58 -6.22 1.84 8.34
N SER A 59 -7.20 1.51 9.20
CA SER A 59 -8.26 0.52 8.96
C SER A 59 -9.66 1.13 8.82
N ASN A 60 -9.77 2.44 8.67
CA ASN A 60 -11.08 3.12 8.62
C ASN A 60 -11.74 3.06 7.22
N PHE A 61 -11.83 1.86 6.66
CA PHE A 61 -12.45 1.58 5.36
C PHE A 61 -13.38 0.38 5.47
N ILE A 62 -14.42 0.32 4.63
CA ILE A 62 -15.42 -0.74 4.64
C ILE A 62 -14.76 -2.12 4.54
N VAL A 63 -13.80 -2.30 3.65
CA VAL A 63 -13.09 -3.57 3.47
C VAL A 63 -12.42 -4.06 4.77
N HIS A 64 -11.85 -3.16 5.57
CA HIS A 64 -11.23 -3.54 6.85
C HIS A 64 -12.28 -3.93 7.89
N GLN A 65 -13.41 -3.22 7.93
CA GLN A 65 -14.52 -3.57 8.82
C GLN A 65 -15.12 -4.94 8.45
N ASP A 66 -15.22 -5.25 7.17
CA ASP A 66 -15.65 -6.56 6.70
C ASP A 66 -14.62 -7.65 7.06
N ILE A 67 -13.33 -7.39 6.94
CA ILE A 67 -12.27 -8.31 7.38
C ILE A 67 -12.34 -8.56 8.88
N LEU A 68 -12.39 -7.51 9.70
CA LEU A 68 -12.50 -7.64 11.16
C LEU A 68 -13.73 -8.45 11.54
N LYS A 69 -14.88 -8.16 10.93
CA LYS A 69 -16.14 -8.84 11.23
C LYS A 69 -16.17 -10.29 10.76
N HIS A 70 -15.77 -10.56 9.52
CA HIS A 70 -16.01 -11.84 8.86
C HIS A 70 -14.81 -12.79 8.87
N VAL A 71 -13.60 -12.29 9.05
CA VAL A 71 -12.38 -13.12 9.16
C VAL A 71 -11.98 -13.25 10.63
N TYR A 72 -11.71 -12.13 11.30
CA TYR A 72 -11.29 -12.16 12.71
C TYR A 72 -12.42 -12.57 13.64
N GLY A 73 -13.62 -12.04 13.45
CA GLY A 73 -14.80 -12.43 14.21
C GLY A 73 -15.20 -13.91 14.05
N ALA A 74 -14.75 -14.58 12.97
CA ALA A 74 -14.87 -16.01 12.76
C ALA A 74 -13.67 -16.83 13.26
N GLY A 75 -12.68 -16.20 13.90
CA GLY A 75 -11.48 -16.85 14.41
C GLY A 75 -10.45 -17.27 13.35
N ASN A 76 -10.55 -16.74 12.12
CA ASN A 76 -9.67 -17.07 11.00
C ASN A 76 -8.54 -16.05 10.77
N GLY A 77 -8.41 -15.05 11.62
CA GLY A 77 -7.32 -14.08 11.55
C GLY A 77 -5.98 -14.73 11.93
N THR A 78 -4.90 -14.36 11.23
CA THR A 78 -3.55 -14.89 11.45
C THR A 78 -2.60 -13.90 12.11
N THR A 79 -3.06 -12.67 12.34
CA THR A 79 -2.36 -11.62 13.09
C THR A 79 -3.30 -11.05 14.15
N THR A 80 -2.90 -10.03 14.90
CA THR A 80 -3.79 -9.36 15.85
C THR A 80 -4.70 -8.36 15.15
N GLU A 81 -5.88 -8.09 15.71
CA GLU A 81 -6.82 -7.12 15.15
C GLU A 81 -6.21 -5.72 15.03
N ASP A 82 -5.30 -5.36 15.96
CA ASP A 82 -4.61 -4.07 15.98
C ASP A 82 -3.66 -3.87 14.78
N GLU A 83 -3.20 -4.95 14.17
CA GLU A 83 -2.34 -4.90 12.97
C GLU A 83 -3.14 -4.73 11.68
N VAL A 84 -4.47 -4.93 11.73
CA VAL A 84 -5.35 -4.71 10.57
C VAL A 84 -5.37 -3.21 10.25
N GLY A 85 -4.90 -2.88 9.06
CA GLY A 85 -4.78 -1.48 8.62
C GLY A 85 -3.38 -0.90 8.75
N GLU A 86 -2.41 -1.61 9.32
CA GLU A 86 -1.01 -1.22 9.21
C GLU A 86 -0.57 -1.21 7.73
N VAL A 87 0.45 -0.43 7.43
CA VAL A 87 0.89 -0.23 6.04
C VAL A 87 1.22 -1.53 5.33
N LEU A 88 1.90 -2.48 5.99
CA LEU A 88 2.22 -3.77 5.36
C LEU A 88 0.99 -4.66 5.19
N TYR A 89 0.05 -4.64 6.14
CA TYR A 89 -1.23 -5.31 6.01
C TYR A 89 -2.01 -4.78 4.80
N ASN A 90 -2.08 -3.47 4.68
CA ASN A 90 -2.76 -2.77 3.59
C ASN A 90 -2.14 -3.08 2.21
N ARG A 91 -0.81 -3.23 2.13
CA ARG A 91 -0.14 -3.69 0.89
C ARG A 91 -0.54 -5.12 0.53
N GLY A 92 -0.57 -6.02 1.52
CA GLY A 92 -1.05 -7.39 1.34
C GLY A 92 -2.49 -7.43 0.82
N LEU A 93 -3.36 -6.59 1.38
CA LEU A 93 -4.74 -6.45 0.94
C LEU A 93 -4.83 -5.97 -0.52
N ILE A 94 -4.07 -4.95 -0.91
CA ILE A 94 -4.05 -4.46 -2.30
C ILE A 94 -3.56 -5.56 -3.26
N ASN A 95 -2.50 -6.28 -2.91
CA ASN A 95 -1.99 -7.38 -3.71
C ASN A 95 -3.06 -8.46 -3.90
N SER A 96 -3.80 -8.80 -2.84
CA SER A 96 -4.91 -9.76 -2.90
C SER A 96 -6.05 -9.29 -3.79
N VAL A 97 -6.38 -8.00 -3.75
CA VAL A 97 -7.38 -7.39 -4.65
C VAL A 97 -6.91 -7.48 -6.10
N PHE A 98 -5.66 -7.13 -6.39
CA PHE A 98 -5.12 -7.17 -7.76
C PHE A 98 -5.14 -8.59 -8.33
N VAL A 99 -4.67 -9.57 -7.57
CA VAL A 99 -4.68 -10.97 -7.99
C VAL A 99 -6.11 -11.46 -8.22
N SER A 100 -7.03 -11.16 -7.31
CA SER A 100 -8.44 -11.57 -7.44
C SER A 100 -9.12 -10.94 -8.66
N GLU A 101 -8.88 -9.67 -8.93
CA GLU A 101 -9.45 -8.99 -10.11
C GLU A 101 -8.81 -9.49 -11.42
N ALA A 102 -7.51 -9.78 -11.42
CA ALA A 102 -6.86 -10.39 -12.57
C ALA A 102 -7.46 -11.78 -12.90
N ILE A 103 -7.67 -12.61 -11.87
CA ILE A 103 -8.32 -13.92 -12.03
C ILE A 103 -9.77 -13.74 -12.53
N ARG A 104 -10.56 -12.81 -11.99
CA ARG A 104 -11.91 -12.52 -12.47
C ARG A 104 -11.95 -12.10 -13.94
N ASN A 105 -11.02 -11.23 -14.35
CA ASN A 105 -10.87 -10.83 -15.74
C ASN A 105 -10.55 -12.03 -16.63
N ALA A 106 -9.62 -12.88 -16.21
CA ALA A 106 -9.28 -14.11 -16.93
C ALA A 106 -10.47 -15.05 -17.04
N MET A 107 -11.20 -15.29 -15.93
CA MET A 107 -12.39 -16.13 -15.91
C MET A 107 -13.51 -15.58 -16.82
N SER A 108 -13.67 -14.26 -16.91
CA SER A 108 -14.65 -13.65 -17.82
C SER A 108 -14.34 -13.92 -19.29
N LYS A 109 -13.08 -14.07 -19.66
CA LYS A 109 -12.63 -14.36 -21.03
C LYS A 109 -12.55 -15.87 -21.33
N TYR A 110 -12.00 -16.65 -20.39
CA TYR A 110 -11.63 -18.04 -20.64
C TYR A 110 -12.58 -19.07 -19.99
N GLY A 111 -13.62 -18.56 -19.32
CA GLY A 111 -14.61 -19.38 -18.60
C GLY A 111 -14.24 -19.64 -17.15
N ASN A 112 -15.25 -20.06 -16.34
CA ASN A 112 -15.09 -20.34 -14.92
C ASN A 112 -14.39 -21.71 -14.71
N LYS A 113 -13.08 -21.71 -14.70
CA LYS A 113 -12.22 -22.89 -14.52
C LYS A 113 -10.87 -22.44 -13.92
N PRO A 114 -10.01 -23.34 -13.44
CA PRO A 114 -8.65 -23.01 -13.06
C PRO A 114 -7.89 -22.31 -14.20
N MET A 115 -7.19 -21.21 -13.88
CA MET A 115 -6.47 -20.38 -14.83
C MET A 115 -4.99 -20.81 -14.91
N THR A 116 -4.42 -20.79 -16.12
CA THR A 116 -2.97 -20.86 -16.28
C THR A 116 -2.31 -19.53 -15.94
N GLY A 117 -0.99 -19.53 -15.71
CA GLY A 117 -0.23 -18.30 -15.46
C GLY A 117 -0.38 -17.26 -16.57
N GLU A 118 -0.38 -17.72 -17.85
CA GLU A 118 -0.58 -16.84 -19.01
C GLU A 118 -1.97 -16.18 -19.03
N GLN A 119 -3.00 -16.93 -18.63
CA GLN A 119 -4.36 -16.41 -18.54
C GLN A 119 -4.49 -15.40 -17.41
N VAL A 120 -3.85 -15.63 -16.27
CA VAL A 120 -3.79 -14.66 -15.16
C VAL A 120 -3.00 -13.40 -15.57
N ARG A 121 -1.87 -13.57 -16.27
CA ARG A 121 -1.11 -12.45 -16.84
C ARG A 121 -2.00 -11.61 -17.75
N TRP A 122 -2.74 -12.24 -18.67
CA TRP A 122 -3.71 -11.52 -19.50
C TRP A 122 -4.72 -10.75 -18.63
N GLY A 123 -5.18 -11.36 -17.53
CA GLY A 123 -6.10 -10.72 -16.59
C GLY A 123 -5.52 -9.47 -15.93
N PHE A 124 -4.22 -9.46 -15.58
CA PHE A 124 -3.51 -8.28 -15.10
C PHE A 124 -3.40 -7.20 -16.19
N GLU A 125 -2.94 -7.57 -17.38
CA GLU A 125 -2.74 -6.65 -18.52
C GLU A 125 -4.07 -6.04 -19.05
N ASN A 126 -5.20 -6.55 -18.60
CA ASN A 126 -6.53 -6.03 -18.90
C ASN A 126 -7.27 -5.56 -17.63
N MET A 127 -6.53 -5.27 -16.57
CA MET A 127 -7.12 -4.81 -15.31
C MET A 127 -7.46 -3.32 -15.38
N ASN A 128 -8.71 -2.99 -15.01
CA ASN A 128 -9.19 -1.63 -14.87
C ASN A 128 -10.02 -1.50 -13.59
N LEU A 129 -9.35 -1.09 -12.51
CA LEU A 129 -9.95 -0.79 -11.21
C LEU A 129 -10.43 0.66 -11.20
N THR A 130 -11.63 0.88 -11.71
CA THR A 130 -12.28 2.20 -11.69
C THR A 130 -12.72 2.58 -10.27
N SER A 131 -13.01 3.86 -10.03
CA SER A 131 -13.58 4.34 -8.76
C SER A 131 -14.85 3.58 -8.38
N ALA A 132 -15.69 3.24 -9.35
CA ALA A 132 -16.92 2.46 -9.12
C ALA A 132 -16.61 1.01 -8.66
N LYS A 133 -15.58 0.37 -9.23
CA LYS A 133 -15.13 -0.96 -8.77
C LYS A 133 -14.53 -0.88 -7.38
N LEU A 134 -13.65 0.09 -7.12
CA LEU A 134 -13.06 0.31 -5.80
C LEU A 134 -14.14 0.53 -4.73
N SER A 135 -15.17 1.30 -5.06
CA SER A 135 -16.31 1.51 -4.15
C SER A 135 -17.05 0.21 -3.83
N LYS A 136 -17.30 -0.64 -4.84
CA LYS A 136 -17.93 -1.95 -4.64
C LYS A 136 -17.10 -2.91 -3.78
N LEU A 137 -15.77 -2.75 -3.80
CA LEU A 137 -14.83 -3.55 -3.00
C LEU A 137 -14.58 -2.94 -1.60
N GLY A 138 -15.30 -1.88 -1.23
CA GLY A 138 -15.11 -1.21 0.06
C GLY A 138 -13.81 -0.41 0.17
N LEU A 139 -13.17 -0.07 -0.97
CA LEU A 139 -11.88 0.60 -1.08
C LEU A 139 -11.99 2.09 -1.43
N THR A 140 -13.16 2.70 -1.23
CA THR A 140 -13.37 4.13 -1.49
C THR A 140 -12.36 4.98 -0.69
N ARG A 141 -11.63 5.84 -1.36
CA ARG A 141 -10.57 6.70 -0.80
C ARG A 141 -9.37 5.95 -0.19
N PHE A 142 -9.35 4.63 -0.24
CA PHE A 142 -8.21 3.83 0.22
C PHE A 142 -7.04 3.94 -0.76
N MET A 143 -7.32 3.81 -2.04
CA MET A 143 -6.35 3.95 -3.13
C MET A 143 -6.96 4.65 -4.34
N LYS A 144 -6.12 5.08 -5.27
CA LYS A 144 -6.58 5.63 -6.55
C LYS A 144 -6.94 4.51 -7.54
N PRO A 145 -7.79 4.82 -8.54
CA PRO A 145 -8.02 3.92 -9.67
C PRO A 145 -6.70 3.49 -10.33
N VAL A 146 -6.67 2.23 -10.78
CA VAL A 146 -5.49 1.63 -11.43
C VAL A 146 -5.92 0.98 -12.73
N LYS A 147 -5.19 1.26 -13.81
CA LYS A 147 -5.38 0.63 -15.11
C LYS A 147 -4.05 0.05 -15.59
N VAL A 148 -3.98 -1.26 -15.69
CA VAL A 148 -2.80 -1.97 -16.21
C VAL A 148 -3.08 -2.43 -17.63
N THR A 149 -2.11 -2.23 -18.53
CA THR A 149 -2.14 -2.71 -19.91
C THR A 149 -0.84 -3.43 -20.24
N CYS A 150 -0.76 -4.07 -21.39
CA CYS A 150 0.47 -4.71 -21.87
C CYS A 150 1.62 -3.69 -22.06
N GLU A 151 1.29 -2.45 -22.43
CA GLU A 151 2.26 -1.36 -22.63
C GLU A 151 2.59 -0.61 -21.35
N ASN A 152 1.71 -0.69 -20.34
CA ASN A 152 1.88 0.03 -19.08
C ASN A 152 1.53 -0.87 -17.89
N HIS A 153 2.56 -1.53 -17.33
CA HIS A 153 2.44 -2.38 -16.15
C HIS A 153 2.47 -1.59 -14.83
N GLU A 154 2.85 -0.31 -14.84
CA GLU A 154 2.90 0.55 -13.65
C GLU A 154 1.49 0.97 -13.18
N GLY A 155 0.52 0.97 -14.08
CA GLY A 155 -0.87 1.34 -13.79
C GLY A 155 -1.11 2.84 -13.60
N GLY A 156 -0.07 3.68 -13.74
CA GLY A 156 -0.18 5.15 -13.67
C GLY A 156 -0.64 5.67 -12.32
N THR A 157 -0.27 5.02 -11.23
CA THR A 157 -0.79 5.32 -9.89
C THR A 157 -0.04 6.48 -9.23
N PRO A 158 -0.71 7.57 -8.86
CA PRO A 158 -0.10 8.66 -8.10
C PRO A 158 0.25 8.21 -6.68
N LEU A 159 1.22 8.89 -6.07
CA LEU A 159 1.64 8.67 -4.70
C LEU A 159 1.28 9.85 -3.79
N ARG A 160 1.33 9.64 -2.47
CA ARG A 160 1.27 10.68 -1.45
C ARG A 160 2.44 10.55 -0.49
N ILE A 161 2.73 11.64 0.20
CA ILE A 161 3.66 11.62 1.32
C ILE A 161 2.88 11.47 2.62
N GLN A 162 3.30 10.51 3.42
CA GLN A 162 2.84 10.31 4.79
C GLN A 162 3.95 10.66 5.78
N GLU A 163 3.57 11.05 6.99
CA GLU A 163 4.46 11.40 8.09
C GLU A 163 4.11 10.57 9.33
N TRP A 164 5.14 10.05 9.99
CA TRP A 164 4.98 9.33 11.24
C TRP A 164 4.69 10.28 12.40
N LYS A 165 3.56 10.06 13.09
CA LYS A 165 3.11 10.86 14.23
C LYS A 165 3.40 10.20 15.60
N GLY A 166 4.16 9.11 15.60
CA GLY A 166 4.53 8.39 16.82
C GLY A 166 3.70 7.13 17.09
N GLN A 167 2.48 7.08 16.61
CA GLN A 167 1.58 5.92 16.73
C GLN A 167 0.97 5.50 15.39
N GLN A 168 0.76 6.46 14.49
CA GLN A 168 0.13 6.26 13.20
C GLN A 168 0.78 7.12 12.13
N TRP A 169 0.57 6.73 10.87
CA TRP A 169 0.91 7.52 9.71
C TRP A 169 -0.23 8.47 9.36
N GLU A 170 0.10 9.69 8.96
CA GLU A 170 -0.85 10.67 8.47
C GLU A 170 -0.38 11.27 7.15
N PHE A 171 -1.29 11.58 6.24
CA PHE A 171 -0.95 12.27 5.01
C PHE A 171 -0.54 13.72 5.26
N VAL A 172 0.55 14.13 4.62
CA VAL A 172 1.09 15.50 4.67
C VAL A 172 1.22 16.14 3.28
N SER A 173 0.75 15.47 2.23
CA SER A 173 0.66 16.02 0.87
C SER A 173 -0.66 15.68 0.21
N ASP A 174 -0.99 16.37 -0.88
CA ASP A 174 -1.94 15.89 -1.87
C ASP A 174 -1.34 14.75 -2.71
N TRP A 175 -2.13 14.20 -3.64
CA TRP A 175 -1.66 13.22 -4.59
C TRP A 175 -0.67 13.85 -5.57
N ILE A 176 0.45 13.18 -5.79
CA ILE A 176 1.53 13.56 -6.69
C ILE A 176 1.44 12.62 -7.87
N GLU A 177 1.14 13.16 -9.04
CA GLU A 177 1.02 12.38 -10.28
C GLU A 177 2.39 11.92 -10.76
N PRO A 178 2.48 10.75 -11.39
CA PRO A 178 3.73 10.25 -11.96
C PRO A 178 4.17 11.11 -13.15
N MET A 179 5.47 11.35 -13.26
CA MET A 179 6.09 12.15 -14.33
C MET A 179 6.29 11.32 -15.61
N ASN A 180 5.27 10.62 -16.06
CA ASN A 180 5.36 9.70 -17.21
C ASN A 180 5.78 10.37 -18.52
N ASP A 181 5.48 11.68 -18.69
CA ASP A 181 5.84 12.43 -19.89
C ASP A 181 7.34 12.79 -19.95
N VAL A 182 8.03 12.68 -18.82
CA VAL A 182 9.46 13.02 -18.70
C VAL A 182 10.34 11.77 -18.75
N VAL A 183 9.82 10.62 -18.36
CA VAL A 183 10.60 9.39 -18.10
C VAL A 183 10.40 8.32 -19.18
N ARG A 184 9.55 8.55 -20.17
CA ARG A 184 9.32 7.66 -21.31
C ARG A 184 10.22 7.96 -22.49
#